data_1a0b53e683130755640f5f146a52a18d
#
_entry.id   1a0b53e683130755640f5f146a52a18d
#
_cell.length_a   1.000
_cell.length_b   1.000
_cell.length_c   1.000
_cell.angle_alpha   90.00
_cell.angle_beta   90.00
_cell.angle_gamma   90.00
#
_symmetry.space_group_name_H-M   'P 1'
#
loop_
_entity.id
_entity.type
_entity.pdbx_description
1 polymer ?
#
loop_
_entity_poly.entity_id
_entity_poly.type
_entity_poly.pdbx_seq_one_letter_code
_entity_poly.pdbx_strand_id
1 'polypeptide(L)'
;MTQEKRSQWNYESVEEILEDIEDKGYEKIGLQGPDGIKPQIIDYAEQLEEKGYDTVIIGASSFGACGIADEKAERMDADALIHIGHTRFLHPEGQDMDDLNVYYLPYREDRDLMSVLEEHYDEIEEETLGLVGVTQYMDRAEEAREFLEEKGYEVVEGKTGLRTTEPGQVLGC
;
A
#
# COMPACT_ATOMS: atom_id res chain seq x y z
N MET A 1 17.23 10.43 -4.28
CA MET A 1 16.37 9.68 -5.19
C MET A 1 15.19 10.57 -5.50
N THR A 2 14.85 10.77 -6.77
CA THR A 2 13.78 11.71 -7.16
C THR A 2 12.41 11.07 -6.91
N GLN A 3 11.39 11.90 -6.69
CA GLN A 3 10.00 11.48 -6.46
C GLN A 3 9.47 10.58 -7.60
N GLU A 4 9.93 10.83 -8.83
CA GLU A 4 9.63 10.02 -10.03
C GLU A 4 10.10 8.54 -9.93
N LYS A 5 11.20 8.26 -9.24
CA LYS A 5 11.66 6.87 -9.01
C LYS A 5 10.88 6.14 -7.92
N ARG A 6 10.20 6.87 -7.03
CA ARG A 6 9.39 6.29 -5.95
C ARG A 6 8.01 5.84 -6.42
N SER A 7 7.43 6.55 -7.42
CA SER A 7 6.15 6.16 -8.03
C SER A 7 6.22 4.85 -8.84
N GLN A 8 7.42 4.44 -9.26
CA GLN A 8 7.64 3.18 -9.99
C GLN A 8 7.60 1.92 -9.09
N TRP A 9 7.39 2.04 -7.80
CA TRP A 9 7.48 0.90 -6.87
C TRP A 9 6.15 0.50 -6.23
N ASN A 10 5.15 1.35 -6.32
CA ASN A 10 3.79 1.04 -5.93
C ASN A 10 2.90 1.24 -7.14
N TYR A 11 2.03 0.29 -7.35
CA TYR A 11 1.05 0.33 -8.41
C TYR A 11 -0.27 0.83 -7.84
N GLU A 12 -1.01 1.61 -8.61
CA GLU A 12 -2.30 2.14 -8.17
C GLU A 12 -3.43 1.15 -8.42
N SER A 13 -3.22 0.21 -9.35
CA SER A 13 -4.22 -0.80 -9.70
C SER A 13 -3.58 -2.13 -10.09
N VAL A 14 -4.40 -3.18 -10.11
CA VAL A 14 -4.01 -4.50 -10.60
C VAL A 14 -3.73 -4.44 -12.11
N GLU A 15 -4.46 -3.61 -12.84
CA GLU A 15 -4.32 -3.44 -14.29
C GLU A 15 -2.91 -2.97 -14.67
N GLU A 16 -2.34 -2.01 -13.94
CA GLU A 16 -0.96 -1.56 -14.15
C GLU A 16 0.06 -2.67 -13.90
N ILE A 17 -0.17 -3.49 -12.87
CA ILE A 17 0.69 -4.65 -12.59
C ILE A 17 0.60 -5.66 -13.72
N LEU A 18 -0.60 -5.89 -14.25
CA LEU A 18 -0.83 -6.85 -15.32
C LEU A 18 -0.14 -6.47 -16.62
N GLU A 19 -0.05 -5.18 -16.95
CA GLU A 19 0.71 -4.72 -18.12
C GLU A 19 2.19 -5.14 -18.01
N ASP A 20 2.81 -4.98 -16.84
CA ASP A 20 4.21 -5.38 -16.63
C ASP A 20 4.38 -6.91 -16.58
N ILE A 21 3.43 -7.62 -16.00
CA ILE A 21 3.41 -9.09 -15.93
C ILE A 21 3.30 -9.70 -17.33
N GLU A 22 2.41 -9.16 -18.16
CA GLU A 22 2.21 -9.61 -19.55
C GLU A 22 3.46 -9.38 -20.40
N ASP A 23 4.06 -8.19 -20.28
CA ASP A 23 5.30 -7.86 -21.01
C ASP A 23 6.47 -8.79 -20.65
N LYS A 24 6.50 -9.29 -19.42
CA LYS A 24 7.52 -10.24 -18.94
C LYS A 24 7.20 -11.69 -19.23
N GLY A 25 5.98 -11.99 -19.66
CA GLY A 25 5.50 -13.33 -19.95
C GLY A 25 5.35 -14.21 -18.72
N TYR A 26 5.00 -13.61 -17.57
CA TYR A 26 4.71 -14.35 -16.35
C TYR A 26 3.36 -15.02 -16.43
N GLU A 27 3.27 -16.28 -15.98
CA GLU A 27 2.06 -17.09 -16.06
C GLU A 27 1.50 -17.43 -14.68
N LYS A 28 2.37 -17.56 -13.66
CA LYS A 28 1.97 -17.94 -12.30
C LYS A 28 2.27 -16.85 -11.29
N ILE A 29 1.24 -16.37 -10.61
CA ILE A 29 1.28 -15.19 -9.75
C ILE A 29 0.98 -15.58 -8.29
N GLY A 30 1.93 -15.28 -7.40
CA GLY A 30 1.73 -15.34 -5.96
C GLY A 30 0.97 -14.11 -5.45
N LEU A 31 0.07 -14.30 -4.49
CA LEU A 31 -0.65 -13.22 -3.83
C LEU A 31 -0.43 -13.31 -2.32
N GLN A 32 -0.08 -12.20 -1.70
CA GLN A 32 0.10 -12.08 -0.26
C GLN A 32 -0.46 -10.77 0.25
N GLY A 33 -0.95 -10.78 1.49
CA GLY A 33 -1.32 -9.55 2.21
C GLY A 33 -1.70 -9.83 3.66
N PRO A 34 -2.07 -8.80 4.41
CA PRO A 34 -2.51 -8.91 5.79
C PRO A 34 -3.73 -9.80 5.97
N ASP A 35 -3.85 -10.41 7.15
CA ASP A 35 -4.97 -11.28 7.47
C ASP A 35 -6.33 -10.57 7.36
N GLY A 36 -6.37 -9.28 7.65
CA GLY A 36 -7.60 -8.47 7.60
C GLY A 36 -8.21 -8.27 6.21
N ILE A 37 -7.41 -8.45 5.16
CA ILE A 37 -7.88 -8.29 3.75
C ILE A 37 -7.81 -9.60 2.96
N LYS A 38 -7.76 -10.76 3.64
CA LYS A 38 -7.76 -12.05 2.93
C LYS A 38 -8.94 -12.28 2.00
N PRO A 39 -10.18 -11.86 2.33
CA PRO A 39 -11.28 -11.96 1.37
C PRO A 39 -10.99 -11.21 0.06
N GLN A 40 -10.45 -10.00 0.15
CA GLN A 40 -10.11 -9.19 -1.02
C GLN A 40 -8.96 -9.82 -1.83
N ILE A 41 -8.01 -10.50 -1.16
CA ILE A 41 -6.94 -11.24 -1.85
C ILE A 41 -7.52 -12.39 -2.69
N ILE A 42 -8.57 -13.06 -2.19
CA ILE A 42 -9.28 -14.09 -2.95
C ILE A 42 -9.96 -13.48 -4.17
N ASP A 43 -10.64 -12.34 -4.01
CA ASP A 43 -11.29 -11.63 -5.11
C ASP A 43 -10.26 -11.23 -6.20
N TYR A 44 -9.05 -10.80 -5.80
CA TYR A 44 -7.96 -10.52 -6.73
C TYR A 44 -7.44 -11.79 -7.44
N ALA A 45 -7.33 -12.90 -6.72
CA ALA A 45 -6.93 -14.17 -7.33
C ALA A 45 -7.93 -14.61 -8.39
N GLU A 46 -9.24 -14.55 -8.10
CA GLU A 46 -10.30 -14.90 -9.04
C GLU A 46 -10.25 -14.00 -10.30
N GLN A 47 -10.02 -12.70 -10.14
CA GLN A 47 -9.87 -11.78 -11.27
C GLN A 47 -8.66 -12.10 -12.16
N LEU A 48 -7.54 -12.52 -11.55
CA LEU A 48 -6.35 -12.96 -12.29
C LEU A 48 -6.60 -14.27 -13.04
N GLU A 49 -7.26 -15.22 -12.40
CA GLU A 49 -7.64 -16.50 -13.02
C GLU A 49 -8.59 -16.33 -14.20
N GLU A 50 -9.56 -15.41 -14.11
CA GLU A 50 -10.44 -15.04 -15.22
C GLU A 50 -9.66 -14.46 -16.42
N LYS A 51 -8.51 -13.84 -16.19
CA LYS A 51 -7.60 -13.33 -17.21
C LYS A 51 -6.62 -14.40 -17.74
N GLY A 52 -6.63 -15.61 -17.15
CA GLY A 52 -5.85 -16.75 -17.62
C GLY A 52 -4.55 -17.00 -16.87
N TYR A 53 -4.28 -16.29 -15.77
CA TYR A 53 -3.12 -16.54 -14.93
C TYR A 53 -3.36 -17.70 -13.96
N ASP A 54 -2.30 -18.47 -13.64
CA ASP A 54 -2.31 -19.41 -12.51
C ASP A 54 -2.02 -18.64 -11.23
N THR A 55 -2.80 -18.83 -10.18
CA THR A 55 -2.63 -18.07 -8.93
C THR A 55 -2.30 -18.96 -7.75
N VAL A 56 -1.53 -18.43 -6.80
CA VAL A 56 -1.26 -19.06 -5.52
C VAL A 56 -1.35 -18.04 -4.39
N ILE A 57 -2.26 -18.27 -3.45
CA ILE A 57 -2.42 -17.41 -2.29
C ILE A 57 -1.47 -17.87 -1.17
N ILE A 58 -0.57 -16.99 -0.77
CA ILE A 58 0.39 -17.23 0.31
C ILE A 58 -0.28 -16.89 1.65
N GLY A 59 -0.68 -17.91 2.39
CA GLY A 59 -1.40 -17.80 3.67
C GLY A 59 -0.55 -17.32 4.86
N ALA A 60 0.71 -16.96 4.63
CA ALA A 60 1.57 -16.41 5.68
C ALA A 60 1.07 -15.05 6.15
N SER A 61 1.07 -14.83 7.48
CA SER A 61 0.74 -13.53 8.05
C SER A 61 1.74 -12.47 7.58
N SER A 62 1.23 -11.30 7.20
CA SER A 62 2.03 -10.14 6.86
C SER A 62 1.57 -8.93 7.66
N PHE A 63 2.51 -8.33 8.39
CA PHE A 63 2.26 -7.15 9.23
C PHE A 63 2.82 -5.86 8.61
N GLY A 64 3.49 -5.98 7.48
CA GLY A 64 4.13 -4.88 6.78
C GLY A 64 4.92 -5.40 5.59
N ALA A 65 5.43 -4.51 4.76
CA ALA A 65 6.30 -4.86 3.64
C ALA A 65 7.68 -5.44 4.05
N CYS A 66 7.94 -5.54 5.35
CA CYS A 66 9.08 -6.29 5.91
C CYS A 66 8.84 -7.80 6.01
N GLY A 67 7.61 -8.26 5.81
CA GLY A 67 7.21 -9.66 5.89
C GLY A 67 6.80 -10.22 4.53
N ILE A 68 7.60 -9.97 3.50
CA ILE A 68 7.38 -10.50 2.16
C ILE A 68 7.63 -12.02 2.15
N ALA A 69 6.79 -12.74 1.46
CA ALA A 69 6.87 -14.20 1.34
C ALA A 69 7.36 -14.64 -0.05
N ASP A 70 8.33 -13.89 -0.59
CA ASP A 70 8.99 -14.12 -1.87
C ASP A 70 9.58 -15.53 -1.99
N GLU A 71 10.39 -15.96 -1.01
CA GLU A 71 10.91 -17.34 -0.97
C GLU A 71 9.83 -18.42 -1.00
N LYS A 72 8.64 -18.15 -0.42
CA LYS A 72 7.54 -19.11 -0.44
C LYS A 72 6.86 -19.15 -1.80
N ALA A 73 6.67 -17.98 -2.41
CA ALA A 73 6.13 -17.86 -3.75
C ALA A 73 7.06 -18.56 -4.75
N GLU A 74 8.37 -18.33 -4.66
CA GLU A 74 9.38 -19.00 -5.49
C GLU A 74 9.34 -20.52 -5.33
N ARG A 75 9.25 -21.06 -4.12
CA ARG A 75 9.11 -22.51 -3.86
C ARG A 75 7.82 -23.13 -4.38
N MET A 76 6.83 -22.31 -4.69
CA MET A 76 5.58 -22.69 -5.33
C MET A 76 5.59 -22.45 -6.83
N ASP A 77 6.78 -22.19 -7.39
CA ASP A 77 7.03 -21.91 -8.81
C ASP A 77 6.25 -20.68 -9.33
N ALA A 78 6.04 -19.67 -8.47
CA ALA A 78 5.49 -18.40 -8.91
C ALA A 78 6.54 -17.56 -9.63
N ASP A 79 6.18 -16.90 -10.72
CA ASP A 79 7.04 -16.02 -11.51
C ASP A 79 7.15 -14.63 -10.87
N ALA A 80 6.11 -14.23 -10.14
CA ALA A 80 6.03 -12.96 -9.44
C ALA A 80 5.16 -13.05 -8.20
N LEU A 81 5.30 -12.08 -7.29
CA LEU A 81 4.48 -11.92 -6.09
C LEU A 81 3.82 -10.55 -6.08
N ILE A 82 2.50 -10.51 -5.99
CA ILE A 82 1.75 -9.28 -5.70
C ILE A 82 1.53 -9.21 -4.19
N HIS A 83 2.18 -8.24 -3.54
CA HIS A 83 2.01 -7.96 -2.13
C HIS A 83 0.99 -6.83 -1.96
N ILE A 84 -0.19 -7.17 -1.43
CA ILE A 84 -1.34 -6.28 -1.31
C ILE A 84 -1.40 -5.71 0.13
N GLY A 85 -1.69 -4.43 0.26
CA GLY A 85 -1.97 -3.78 1.53
C GLY A 85 -0.86 -2.88 2.07
N HIS A 86 0.35 -2.99 1.57
CA HIS A 86 1.47 -2.17 2.02
C HIS A 86 2.20 -1.52 0.86
N THR A 87 2.84 -0.38 1.13
CA THR A 87 3.81 0.24 0.23
C THR A 87 5.19 -0.39 0.41
N ARG A 88 6.00 -0.37 -0.63
CA ARG A 88 7.35 -0.90 -0.61
C ARG A 88 8.21 -0.22 0.46
N PHE A 89 8.96 -1.01 1.23
CA PHE A 89 10.04 -0.50 2.06
C PHE A 89 11.30 -0.25 1.22
N LEU A 90 11.87 0.93 1.42
CA LEU A 90 13.23 1.16 1.00
C LEU A 90 14.17 0.65 2.09
N HIS A 91 15.05 -0.29 1.75
CA HIS A 91 16.16 -0.62 2.63
C HIS A 91 17.01 0.65 2.85
N PRO A 92 17.53 0.90 4.07
CA PRO A 92 18.39 2.06 4.35
C PRO A 92 19.59 2.21 3.40
N GLU A 93 20.08 1.11 2.86
CA GLU A 93 21.21 1.05 1.92
C GLU A 93 20.78 1.05 0.45
N GLY A 94 19.46 1.13 0.16
CA GLY A 94 18.94 1.16 -1.21
C GLY A 94 19.07 -0.15 -1.97
N GLN A 95 19.28 -1.27 -1.28
CA GLN A 95 19.33 -2.60 -1.89
C GLN A 95 17.92 -3.17 -2.03
N ASP A 96 17.63 -3.72 -3.18
CA ASP A 96 16.46 -4.57 -3.37
C ASP A 96 16.70 -5.87 -2.60
N MET A 97 15.80 -6.19 -1.69
CA MET A 97 15.89 -7.39 -0.84
C MET A 97 15.09 -8.56 -1.41
N ASP A 98 14.38 -8.31 -2.50
CA ASP A 98 13.44 -9.26 -3.07
C ASP A 98 14.14 -10.06 -4.18
N ASP A 99 14.31 -11.36 -4.00
CA ASP A 99 14.87 -12.27 -5.01
C ASP A 99 13.87 -12.57 -6.13
N LEU A 100 12.57 -12.54 -5.84
CA LEU A 100 11.47 -12.65 -6.78
C LEU A 100 10.98 -11.26 -7.21
N ASN A 101 10.37 -11.14 -8.38
CA ASN A 101 9.71 -9.92 -8.81
C ASN A 101 8.49 -9.63 -7.93
N VAL A 102 8.61 -8.67 -7.02
CA VAL A 102 7.57 -8.30 -6.08
C VAL A 102 6.91 -6.99 -6.50
N TYR A 103 5.60 -7.03 -6.66
CA TYR A 103 4.74 -5.90 -6.97
C TYR A 103 4.00 -5.46 -5.72
N TYR A 104 4.01 -4.18 -5.40
CA TYR A 104 3.34 -3.64 -4.22
C TYR A 104 2.07 -2.93 -4.65
N LEU A 105 0.93 -3.43 -4.18
CA LEU A 105 -0.38 -2.85 -4.39
C LEU A 105 -0.92 -2.33 -3.06
N PRO A 106 -0.85 -1.03 -2.79
CA PRO A 106 -1.44 -0.45 -1.59
C PRO A 106 -2.95 -0.71 -1.54
N TYR A 107 -3.45 -1.11 -0.39
CA TYR A 107 -4.88 -1.24 -0.15
C TYR A 107 -5.40 0.04 0.46
N ARG A 108 -6.43 0.64 -0.17
CA ARG A 108 -7.14 1.80 0.35
C ARG A 108 -8.46 1.35 0.94
N GLU A 109 -8.78 1.80 2.12
CA GLU A 109 -10.02 1.46 2.80
C GLU A 109 -10.99 2.64 2.71
N ASP A 110 -12.17 2.37 2.14
CA ASP A 110 -13.25 3.36 2.05
C ASP A 110 -14.07 3.37 3.36
N ARG A 111 -13.43 3.85 4.42
CA ARG A 111 -14.10 4.07 5.71
C ARG A 111 -14.40 5.54 5.88
N ASP A 112 -15.61 5.85 6.30
CA ASP A 112 -16.01 7.21 6.63
C ASP A 112 -15.33 7.67 7.94
N LEU A 113 -14.17 8.29 7.78
CA LEU A 113 -13.44 8.95 8.88
C LEU A 113 -13.81 10.42 9.00
N MET A 114 -14.35 11.01 7.92
CA MET A 114 -14.66 12.43 7.89
C MET A 114 -15.86 12.77 8.80
N SER A 115 -16.89 11.93 8.85
CA SER A 115 -18.01 12.13 9.78
C SER A 115 -17.58 12.25 11.24
N VAL A 116 -16.56 11.46 11.66
CA VAL A 116 -16.02 11.53 13.03
C VAL A 116 -15.25 12.84 13.23
N LEU A 117 -14.44 13.24 12.24
CA LEU A 117 -13.71 14.50 12.32
C LEU A 117 -14.65 15.70 12.34
N GLU A 118 -15.69 15.72 11.50
CA GLU A 118 -16.71 16.77 11.44
C GLU A 118 -17.50 16.92 12.74
N GLU A 119 -17.72 15.82 13.47
CA GLU A 119 -18.45 15.82 14.75
C GLU A 119 -17.58 16.34 15.91
N HIS A 120 -16.24 16.12 15.86
CA HIS A 120 -15.36 16.31 17.01
C HIS A 120 -14.21 17.31 16.79
N TYR A 121 -14.11 17.98 15.65
CA TYR A 121 -12.99 18.88 15.35
C TYR A 121 -12.88 20.05 16.38
N ASP A 122 -13.99 20.50 16.96
CA ASP A 122 -14.03 21.59 17.94
C ASP A 122 -13.58 21.19 19.34
N GLU A 123 -13.34 19.91 19.58
CA GLU A 123 -12.71 19.39 20.79
C GLU A 123 -11.18 19.51 20.74
N ILE A 124 -10.61 19.85 19.58
CA ILE A 124 -9.17 20.04 19.40
C ILE A 124 -8.79 21.43 19.93
N GLU A 125 -7.94 21.48 20.95
CA GLU A 125 -7.53 22.72 21.61
C GLU A 125 -6.34 23.42 20.93
N GLU A 126 -5.53 22.66 20.16
CA GLU A 126 -4.34 23.15 19.49
C GLU A 126 -4.67 23.89 18.20
N GLU A 127 -3.95 24.98 17.91
CA GLU A 127 -4.10 25.76 16.68
C GLU A 127 -3.30 25.19 15.51
N THR A 128 -2.20 24.47 15.81
CA THR A 128 -1.31 23.86 14.80
C THR A 128 -1.34 22.34 14.95
N LEU A 129 -1.67 21.64 13.87
CA LEU A 129 -1.88 20.20 13.85
C LEU A 129 -0.91 19.52 12.89
N GLY A 130 -0.33 18.41 13.32
CA GLY A 130 0.39 17.49 12.43
C GLY A 130 -0.53 16.35 11.97
N LEU A 131 -0.80 16.27 10.67
CA LEU A 131 -1.61 15.19 10.12
C LEU A 131 -0.72 14.04 9.66
N VAL A 132 -1.01 12.83 10.15
CA VAL A 132 -0.30 11.61 9.76
C VAL A 132 -1.31 10.47 9.57
N GLY A 133 -0.98 9.55 8.68
CA GLY A 133 -1.84 8.39 8.40
C GLY A 133 -1.06 7.16 7.96
N VAL A 134 -1.68 6.01 8.08
CA VAL A 134 -1.19 4.78 7.44
C VAL A 134 -1.70 4.70 6.01
N THR A 135 -1.01 3.93 5.16
CA THR A 135 -1.30 3.80 3.72
C THR A 135 -2.79 3.63 3.41
N GLN A 136 -3.51 2.85 4.21
CA GLN A 136 -4.93 2.55 3.98
C GLN A 136 -5.85 3.77 3.97
N TYR A 137 -5.42 4.87 4.63
CA TYR A 137 -6.25 6.06 4.83
C TYR A 137 -5.64 7.35 4.27
N MET A 138 -4.56 7.25 3.47
CA MET A 138 -3.89 8.45 2.94
C MET A 138 -4.78 9.29 2.04
N ASP A 139 -5.71 8.69 1.31
CA ASP A 139 -6.67 9.45 0.49
C ASP A 139 -7.57 10.35 1.35
N ARG A 140 -7.87 9.92 2.60
CA ARG A 140 -8.65 10.71 3.56
C ARG A 140 -7.82 11.79 4.26
N ALA A 141 -6.50 11.66 4.26
CA ALA A 141 -5.62 12.65 4.87
C ALA A 141 -5.72 14.02 4.18
N GLU A 142 -5.85 14.03 2.85
CA GLU A 142 -6.02 15.27 2.10
C GLU A 142 -7.37 15.93 2.40
N GLU A 143 -8.47 15.17 2.39
CA GLU A 143 -9.81 15.65 2.76
C GLU A 143 -9.83 16.22 4.18
N ALA A 144 -9.19 15.51 5.12
CA ALA A 144 -9.09 15.96 6.52
C ALA A 144 -8.27 17.25 6.65
N ARG A 145 -7.19 17.40 5.88
CA ARG A 145 -6.36 18.60 5.85
C ARG A 145 -7.18 19.80 5.38
N GLU A 146 -7.84 19.68 4.23
CA GLU A 146 -8.66 20.76 3.66
C GLU A 146 -9.76 21.18 4.63
N PHE A 147 -10.46 20.23 5.24
CA PHE A 147 -11.50 20.50 6.22
C PHE A 147 -10.95 21.26 7.45
N LEU A 148 -9.83 20.82 8.03
CA LEU A 148 -9.24 21.46 9.21
C LEU A 148 -8.75 22.88 8.91
N GLU A 149 -8.13 23.08 7.74
CA GLU A 149 -7.70 24.43 7.28
C GLU A 149 -8.90 25.36 7.09
N GLU A 150 -10.03 24.87 6.54
CA GLU A 150 -11.28 25.67 6.45
C GLU A 150 -11.86 26.04 7.82
N LYS A 151 -11.63 25.20 8.86
CA LYS A 151 -12.00 25.50 10.25
C LYS A 151 -11.03 26.43 10.96
N GLY A 152 -9.92 26.78 10.32
CA GLY A 152 -8.95 27.76 10.81
C GLY A 152 -7.74 27.16 11.55
N TYR A 153 -7.55 25.86 11.47
CA TYR A 153 -6.35 25.20 11.99
C TYR A 153 -5.18 25.41 11.01
N GLU A 154 -3.97 25.50 11.53
CA GLU A 154 -2.75 25.39 10.75
C GLU A 154 -2.37 23.90 10.65
N VAL A 155 -2.45 23.31 9.44
CA VAL A 155 -2.11 21.90 9.25
C VAL A 155 -0.70 21.77 8.69
N VAL A 156 0.18 21.08 9.43
CA VAL A 156 1.55 20.80 9.03
C VAL A 156 1.64 19.41 8.42
N GLU A 157 2.05 19.37 7.17
CA GLU A 157 2.27 18.12 6.47
C GLU A 157 3.63 17.50 6.80
N GLY A 158 3.65 16.21 7.09
CA GLY A 158 4.89 15.46 7.28
C GLY A 158 5.66 15.30 5.96
N LYS A 159 6.98 15.27 6.03
CA LYS A 159 7.81 14.98 4.86
C LYS A 159 7.84 13.47 4.61
N THR A 160 7.90 13.07 3.33
CA THR A 160 8.14 11.68 2.95
C THR A 160 9.47 11.19 3.53
N GLY A 161 9.42 10.12 4.30
CA GLY A 161 10.59 9.48 4.89
C GLY A 161 11.29 8.51 3.92
N LEU A 162 12.37 7.87 4.39
CA LEU A 162 13.09 6.85 3.60
C LEU A 162 12.26 5.58 3.34
N ARG A 163 11.28 5.31 4.19
CA ARG A 163 10.43 4.10 4.17
C ARG A 163 8.97 4.38 3.85
N THR A 164 8.64 5.60 3.48
CA THR A 164 7.28 6.03 3.15
C THR A 164 7.26 6.60 1.74
N THR A 165 6.13 6.48 1.07
CA THR A 165 5.95 6.93 -0.32
C THR A 165 5.16 8.23 -0.42
N GLU A 166 4.39 8.54 0.63
CA GLU A 166 3.50 9.70 0.68
C GLU A 166 3.89 10.66 1.82
N PRO A 167 3.68 11.98 1.67
CA PRO A 167 3.83 12.94 2.76
C PRO A 167 2.90 12.60 3.92
N GLY A 168 3.37 12.73 5.15
CA GLY A 168 2.56 12.38 6.33
C GLY A 168 2.30 10.89 6.56
N GLN A 169 2.71 10.03 5.62
CA GLN A 169 2.56 8.58 5.81
C GLN A 169 3.43 8.08 6.97
N VAL A 170 2.83 7.29 7.85
CA VAL A 170 3.50 6.55 8.91
C VAL A 170 3.36 5.05 8.70
N LEU A 171 4.30 4.29 9.23
CA LEU A 171 4.25 2.84 9.16
C LEU A 171 3.38 2.32 10.31
N GLY A 172 2.45 1.41 10.01
CA GLY A 172 1.51 0.86 10.98
C GLY A 172 2.05 -0.24 11.89
N CYS A 173 3.35 -0.51 11.82
CA CYS A 173 3.99 -1.58 12.61
C CYS A 173 5.03 -1.04 13.59
#